data_84666f189f1d764fb425277522143ba8
#
_entry.id   84666f189f1d764fb425277522143ba8
#
_cell.length_a   1.000
_cell.length_b   1.000
_cell.length_c   1.000
_cell.angle_alpha   90.00
_cell.angle_beta   90.00
_cell.angle_gamma   90.00
#
_symmetry.space_group_name_H-M   'P 1'
#
loop_
_entity.id
_entity.type
_entity.pdbx_description
1 polymer ?
#
loop_
_entity_poly.entity_id
_entity_poly.type
_entity_poly.pdbx_seq_one_letter_code
_entity_poly.pdbx_strand_id
1 'polypeptide(L)'
;MTTILSIQSSVAYGHVGNSAAVFPLQRLGVEVWPVHTVHFSNHTGYGAWRGPLMAPEEVRDVVTGVEERGALGEVDAVLSGYQGGEQIGEVVLDAVARTKAANPDAIYACDPVMGNATSGCFVHPAIPVLLRERVVPRADLITPNQFELGFLTETEPGDLGSTLASVDAARDMGPSTVLVTSVLRPDRPKDTIEMLAVHHDGAWLVRTPHLPLTANGSGDVTAALFTAHLLETGDAAVALGRTASSVFDLLRRTHESGRRELQLVQSQEEIANPRMQFAVERVR
;
A
#
# COMPACT_ATOMS: atom_id res chain seq x y z
N MET A 1 -3.66 -15.81 -14.48
CA MET A 1 -4.51 -14.79 -13.78
C MET A 1 -3.79 -14.46 -12.50
N THR A 2 -3.54 -13.20 -12.24
CA THR A 2 -2.77 -12.78 -11.04
C THR A 2 -3.60 -13.02 -9.77
N THR A 3 -2.99 -13.63 -8.76
CA THR A 3 -3.60 -13.92 -7.45
C THR A 3 -2.84 -13.20 -6.34
N ILE A 4 -3.57 -12.47 -5.47
CA ILE A 4 -2.99 -11.75 -4.34
C ILE A 4 -3.61 -12.24 -3.03
N LEU A 5 -2.77 -12.72 -2.10
CA LEU A 5 -3.13 -12.95 -0.70
C LEU A 5 -3.00 -11.62 0.04
N SER A 6 -4.13 -11.01 0.41
CA SER A 6 -4.17 -9.68 1.01
C SER A 6 -4.43 -9.73 2.51
N ILE A 7 -3.40 -9.50 3.33
CA ILE A 7 -3.45 -9.57 4.80
C ILE A 7 -3.49 -8.16 5.37
N GLN A 8 -4.69 -7.65 5.61
CA GLN A 8 -4.92 -6.25 5.98
C GLN A 8 -6.15 -6.11 6.90
N SER A 9 -6.33 -4.90 7.45
CA SER A 9 -7.55 -4.53 8.18
C SER A 9 -8.80 -4.59 7.29
N SER A 10 -9.98 -4.67 7.93
CA SER A 10 -11.25 -4.55 7.23
C SER A 10 -12.24 -3.74 8.07
N VAL A 11 -13.07 -2.95 7.40
CA VAL A 11 -14.15 -2.18 8.03
C VAL A 11 -15.48 -2.45 7.32
N ALA A 12 -16.58 -2.42 8.08
CA ALA A 12 -17.92 -2.57 7.51
C ALA A 12 -18.41 -1.28 6.83
N TYR A 13 -18.15 -0.12 7.44
CA TYR A 13 -18.47 1.19 6.90
C TYR A 13 -17.21 1.92 6.49
N GLY A 14 -17.13 2.34 5.24
CA GLY A 14 -15.98 3.01 4.64
C GLY A 14 -15.02 2.06 3.95
N HIS A 15 -13.86 2.59 3.56
CA HIS A 15 -12.90 1.93 2.69
C HIS A 15 -11.48 2.12 3.21
N VAL A 16 -10.97 1.14 3.98
CA VAL A 16 -9.58 1.04 4.42
C VAL A 16 -9.15 -0.44 4.41
N GLY A 17 -7.86 -0.69 4.31
CA GLY A 17 -7.31 -2.05 4.24
C GLY A 17 -7.97 -2.88 3.14
N ASN A 18 -8.38 -4.11 3.45
CA ASN A 18 -9.07 -4.98 2.51
C ASN A 18 -10.39 -4.38 1.98
N SER A 19 -11.11 -3.59 2.78
CA SER A 19 -12.32 -2.89 2.31
C SER A 19 -12.02 -1.80 1.26
N ALA A 20 -10.76 -1.36 1.14
CA ALA A 20 -10.30 -0.45 0.10
C ALA A 20 -9.59 -1.17 -1.06
N ALA A 21 -8.82 -2.23 -0.77
CA ALA A 21 -7.95 -2.88 -1.74
C ALA A 21 -8.66 -3.92 -2.62
N VAL A 22 -9.58 -4.73 -2.04
CA VAL A 22 -10.15 -5.91 -2.71
C VAL A 22 -10.93 -5.53 -3.96
N PHE A 23 -11.85 -4.58 -3.85
CA PHE A 23 -12.69 -4.19 -4.99
C PHE A 23 -11.87 -3.62 -6.17
N PRO A 24 -10.93 -2.67 -5.98
CA PRO A 24 -10.07 -2.21 -7.05
C PRO A 24 -9.26 -3.32 -7.73
N LEU A 25 -8.68 -4.22 -6.96
CA LEU A 25 -7.93 -5.36 -7.50
C LEU A 25 -8.82 -6.27 -8.35
N GLN A 26 -10.03 -6.60 -7.87
CA GLN A 26 -10.99 -7.40 -8.63
C GLN A 26 -11.45 -6.69 -9.90
N ARG A 27 -11.57 -5.36 -9.90
CA ARG A 27 -11.87 -4.57 -11.11
C ARG A 27 -10.75 -4.62 -12.16
N LEU A 28 -9.51 -4.88 -11.73
CA LEU A 28 -8.37 -5.15 -12.62
C LEU A 28 -8.28 -6.62 -13.07
N GLY A 29 -9.22 -7.48 -12.67
CA GLY A 29 -9.19 -8.91 -13.00
C GLY A 29 -8.22 -9.72 -12.15
N VAL A 30 -7.79 -9.20 -11.00
CA VAL A 30 -6.94 -9.89 -10.03
C VAL A 30 -7.81 -10.75 -9.11
N GLU A 31 -7.44 -12.01 -8.91
CA GLU A 31 -8.00 -12.85 -7.86
C GLU A 31 -7.43 -12.43 -6.51
N VAL A 32 -8.30 -12.18 -5.53
CA VAL A 32 -7.88 -11.66 -4.22
C VAL A 32 -8.43 -12.53 -3.11
N TRP A 33 -7.55 -13.00 -2.24
CA TRP A 33 -7.91 -13.75 -1.04
C TRP A 33 -7.66 -12.88 0.20
N PRO A 34 -8.72 -12.23 0.73
CA PRO A 34 -8.55 -11.33 1.86
C PRO A 34 -8.49 -12.08 3.19
N VAL A 35 -7.43 -11.83 3.95
CA VAL A 35 -7.27 -12.23 5.34
C VAL A 35 -7.31 -10.98 6.20
N HIS A 36 -8.21 -10.95 7.20
CA HIS A 36 -8.44 -9.74 7.99
C HIS A 36 -7.63 -9.75 9.27
N THR A 37 -6.90 -8.65 9.53
CA THR A 37 -6.18 -8.42 10.81
C THR A 37 -7.07 -7.76 11.85
N VAL A 38 -8.08 -7.02 11.42
CA VAL A 38 -9.16 -6.45 12.24
C VAL A 38 -10.47 -6.52 11.47
N HIS A 39 -11.59 -6.58 12.18
CA HIS A 39 -12.91 -6.41 11.60
C HIS A 39 -13.69 -5.36 12.38
N PHE A 40 -13.55 -4.10 11.98
CA PHE A 40 -14.15 -2.97 12.67
C PHE A 40 -15.40 -2.45 11.96
N SER A 41 -16.26 -1.78 12.72
CA SER A 41 -17.43 -1.10 12.16
C SER A 41 -17.06 0.02 11.19
N ASN A 42 -15.96 0.73 11.45
CA ASN A 42 -15.47 1.91 10.70
C ASN A 42 -14.01 2.20 11.06
N HIS A 43 -13.39 3.09 10.30
CA HIS A 43 -12.02 3.55 10.59
C HIS A 43 -11.92 4.22 11.97
N THR A 44 -10.84 3.96 12.69
CA THR A 44 -10.60 4.50 14.06
C THR A 44 -10.56 6.03 14.12
N GLY A 45 -10.22 6.70 13.03
CA GLY A 45 -10.24 8.15 12.87
C GLY A 45 -11.62 8.81 12.98
N TYR A 46 -12.70 8.02 13.18
CA TYR A 46 -14.01 8.52 13.58
C TYR A 46 -14.13 8.79 15.09
N GLY A 47 -13.10 8.45 15.87
CA GLY A 47 -13.06 8.64 17.33
C GLY A 47 -13.67 7.48 18.11
N ALA A 48 -14.61 6.74 17.53
CA ALA A 48 -15.21 5.55 18.12
C ALA A 48 -15.43 4.47 17.04
N TRP A 49 -15.25 3.22 17.41
CA TRP A 49 -15.48 2.05 16.55
C TRP A 49 -15.89 0.84 17.39
N ARG A 50 -16.38 -0.21 16.75
CA ARG A 50 -16.71 -1.50 17.35
C ARG A 50 -16.15 -2.62 16.48
N GLY A 51 -16.03 -3.79 17.05
CA GLY A 51 -15.56 -5.01 16.35
C GLY A 51 -14.22 -5.49 16.87
N PRO A 52 -13.84 -6.73 16.54
CA PRO A 52 -12.64 -7.36 17.06
C PRO A 52 -11.36 -6.93 16.33
N LEU A 53 -10.28 -6.84 17.11
CA LEU A 53 -8.93 -7.11 16.66
C LEU A 53 -8.79 -8.63 16.57
N MET A 54 -8.39 -9.18 15.42
CA MET A 54 -8.23 -10.62 15.25
C MET A 54 -7.04 -11.12 16.08
N ALA A 55 -7.22 -12.26 16.74
CA ALA A 55 -6.09 -12.89 17.42
C ALA A 55 -5.07 -13.41 16.37
N PRO A 56 -3.76 -13.34 16.65
CA PRO A 56 -2.72 -13.83 15.73
C PRO A 56 -2.94 -15.28 15.29
N GLU A 57 -3.46 -16.12 16.18
CA GLU A 57 -3.80 -17.52 15.93
C GLU A 57 -4.92 -17.63 14.89
N GLU A 58 -5.96 -16.81 15.00
CA GLU A 58 -7.09 -16.81 14.05
C GLU A 58 -6.63 -16.40 12.64
N VAL A 59 -5.76 -15.38 12.52
CA VAL A 59 -5.18 -14.97 11.25
C VAL A 59 -4.31 -16.10 10.67
N ARG A 60 -3.49 -16.73 11.50
CA ARG A 60 -2.65 -17.87 11.09
C ARG A 60 -3.48 -19.06 10.63
N ASP A 61 -4.56 -19.38 11.33
CA ASP A 61 -5.45 -20.50 10.99
C ASP A 61 -6.11 -20.30 9.63
N VAL A 62 -6.51 -19.07 9.28
CA VAL A 62 -7.04 -18.77 7.94
C VAL A 62 -6.00 -19.04 6.87
N VAL A 63 -4.75 -18.57 7.06
CA VAL A 63 -3.64 -18.81 6.11
C VAL A 63 -3.34 -20.32 6.01
N THR A 64 -3.36 -21.04 7.15
CA THR A 64 -3.17 -22.48 7.19
C THR A 64 -4.27 -23.22 6.43
N GLY A 65 -5.53 -22.79 6.56
CA GLY A 65 -6.62 -23.37 5.80
C GLY A 65 -6.48 -23.17 4.29
N VAL A 66 -5.92 -22.04 3.84
CA VAL A 66 -5.58 -21.79 2.42
C VAL A 66 -4.45 -22.72 1.96
N GLU A 67 -3.40 -22.87 2.79
CA GLU A 67 -2.28 -23.78 2.49
C GLU A 67 -2.73 -25.22 2.38
N GLU A 68 -3.60 -25.71 3.28
CA GLU A 68 -4.16 -27.07 3.25
C GLU A 68 -4.96 -27.38 1.97
N ARG A 69 -5.42 -26.36 1.25
CA ARG A 69 -6.01 -26.50 -0.08
C ARG A 69 -4.96 -26.59 -1.19
N GLY A 70 -3.68 -26.44 -0.86
CA GLY A 70 -2.58 -26.38 -1.83
C GLY A 70 -2.53 -25.05 -2.60
N ALA A 71 -3.30 -24.04 -2.16
CA ALA A 71 -3.53 -22.82 -2.93
C ALA A 71 -2.38 -21.80 -2.83
N LEU A 72 -1.50 -21.87 -1.82
CA LEU A 72 -0.39 -20.91 -1.68
C LEU A 72 0.56 -20.91 -2.90
N GLY A 73 0.64 -22.01 -3.65
CA GLY A 73 1.41 -22.07 -4.89
C GLY A 73 0.83 -21.26 -6.05
N GLU A 74 -0.42 -20.79 -5.94
CA GLU A 74 -1.11 -19.96 -6.93
C GLU A 74 -0.96 -18.45 -6.64
N VAL A 75 -0.37 -18.08 -5.48
CA VAL A 75 -0.24 -16.68 -5.04
C VAL A 75 0.97 -16.03 -5.72
N ASP A 76 0.73 -14.98 -6.50
CA ASP A 76 1.78 -14.16 -7.14
C ASP A 76 2.30 -13.06 -6.21
N ALA A 77 1.47 -12.58 -5.28
CA ALA A 77 1.90 -11.63 -4.26
C ALA A 77 1.19 -11.81 -2.92
N VAL A 78 1.92 -11.60 -1.83
CA VAL A 78 1.35 -11.29 -0.52
C VAL A 78 1.34 -9.76 -0.40
N LEU A 79 0.17 -9.17 -0.14
CA LEU A 79 0.02 -7.74 0.12
C LEU A 79 -0.35 -7.54 1.59
N SER A 80 0.48 -6.82 2.35
CA SER A 80 0.16 -6.42 3.72
C SER A 80 0.02 -4.92 3.87
N GLY A 81 -0.85 -4.50 4.79
CA GLY A 81 -1.05 -3.11 5.18
C GLY A 81 -1.09 -2.97 6.70
N TYR A 82 -2.08 -2.25 7.24
CA TYR A 82 -2.23 -2.06 8.67
C TYR A 82 -2.33 -3.38 9.43
N GLN A 83 -1.37 -3.61 10.33
CA GLN A 83 -1.22 -4.89 11.01
C GLN A 83 -2.10 -5.03 12.27
N GLY A 84 -2.54 -3.92 12.86
CA GLY A 84 -3.34 -3.94 14.09
C GLY A 84 -2.53 -4.21 15.37
N GLY A 85 -1.50 -5.02 15.32
CA GLY A 85 -0.64 -5.36 16.45
C GLY A 85 0.69 -5.99 16.03
N GLU A 86 1.68 -5.97 16.92
CA GLU A 86 3.04 -6.48 16.67
C GLU A 86 3.04 -7.96 16.28
N GLN A 87 2.27 -8.79 17.00
CA GLN A 87 2.22 -10.24 16.75
C GLN A 87 1.61 -10.57 15.36
N ILE A 88 0.79 -9.71 14.82
CA ILE A 88 0.26 -9.86 13.45
C ILE A 88 1.38 -9.74 12.41
N GLY A 89 2.37 -8.88 12.65
CA GLY A 89 3.55 -8.78 11.77
C GLY A 89 4.31 -10.11 11.66
N GLU A 90 4.44 -10.84 12.76
CA GLU A 90 5.06 -12.18 12.74
C GLU A 90 4.20 -13.18 11.93
N VAL A 91 2.88 -13.09 12.03
CA VAL A 91 1.97 -13.93 11.23
C VAL A 91 2.08 -13.59 9.75
N VAL A 92 2.20 -12.31 9.39
CA VAL A 92 2.43 -11.87 8.00
C VAL A 92 3.74 -12.44 7.48
N LEU A 93 4.83 -12.36 8.25
CA LEU A 93 6.13 -12.90 7.86
C LEU A 93 6.11 -14.42 7.69
N ASP A 94 5.39 -15.15 8.56
CA ASP A 94 5.15 -16.59 8.41
C ASP A 94 4.38 -16.89 7.10
N ALA A 95 3.29 -16.18 6.84
CA ALA A 95 2.51 -16.33 5.61
C ALA A 95 3.36 -16.06 4.36
N VAL A 96 4.20 -15.03 4.36
CA VAL A 96 5.14 -14.71 3.28
C VAL A 96 6.13 -15.85 3.07
N ALA A 97 6.74 -16.38 4.14
CA ALA A 97 7.71 -17.47 4.05
C ALA A 97 7.07 -18.74 3.46
N ARG A 98 5.86 -19.09 3.90
CA ARG A 98 5.10 -20.24 3.39
C ARG A 98 4.68 -20.06 1.94
N THR A 99 4.23 -18.86 1.56
CA THR A 99 3.89 -18.55 0.17
C THR A 99 5.11 -18.66 -0.73
N LYS A 100 6.25 -18.04 -0.36
CA LYS A 100 7.49 -18.12 -1.14
C LYS A 100 8.09 -19.54 -1.19
N ALA A 101 7.82 -20.37 -0.19
CA ALA A 101 8.20 -21.78 -0.23
C ALA A 101 7.36 -22.58 -1.24
N ALA A 102 6.07 -22.23 -1.40
CA ALA A 102 5.16 -22.85 -2.36
C ALA A 102 5.29 -22.26 -3.77
N ASN A 103 5.53 -20.94 -3.89
CA ASN A 103 5.79 -20.23 -5.14
C ASN A 103 7.01 -19.29 -4.93
N PRO A 104 8.23 -19.71 -5.36
CA PRO A 104 9.44 -18.89 -5.21
C PRO A 104 9.42 -17.56 -5.96
N ASP A 105 8.58 -17.42 -6.99
CA ASP A 105 8.43 -16.20 -7.78
C ASP A 105 7.44 -15.20 -7.13
N ALA A 106 6.73 -15.61 -6.09
CA ALA A 106 5.81 -14.73 -5.37
C ALA A 106 6.56 -13.55 -4.72
N ILE A 107 6.02 -12.34 -4.88
CA ILE A 107 6.57 -11.16 -4.23
C ILE A 107 5.85 -10.85 -2.91
N TYR A 108 6.54 -10.18 -2.01
CA TYR A 108 5.94 -9.57 -0.83
C TYR A 108 5.87 -8.06 -1.00
N ALA A 109 4.66 -7.52 -1.12
CA ALA A 109 4.36 -6.10 -1.14
C ALA A 109 3.87 -5.65 0.25
N CYS A 110 4.60 -4.72 0.87
CA CYS A 110 4.27 -4.20 2.19
C CYS A 110 3.93 -2.71 2.11
N ASP A 111 2.72 -2.36 2.50
CA ASP A 111 2.38 -0.99 2.86
C ASP A 111 2.72 -0.77 4.35
N PRO A 112 3.79 -0.03 4.68
CA PRO A 112 4.31 0.07 6.04
C PRO A 112 3.54 1.10 6.86
N VAL A 113 2.23 0.91 6.98
CA VAL A 113 1.31 1.85 7.63
C VAL A 113 1.72 2.13 9.08
N MET A 114 2.15 3.36 9.35
CA MET A 114 2.50 3.79 10.72
C MET A 114 2.06 5.20 11.06
N GLY A 115 1.90 6.09 10.07
CA GLY A 115 1.56 7.48 10.34
C GLY A 115 1.63 8.39 9.12
N ASN A 116 1.55 9.69 9.38
CA ASN A 116 1.72 10.72 8.36
C ASN A 116 2.24 12.03 8.99
N ALA A 117 2.67 12.97 8.14
CA ALA A 117 3.24 14.25 8.59
C ALA A 117 2.29 15.10 9.44
N THR A 118 0.96 14.94 9.29
CA THR A 118 -0.04 15.71 10.03
C THR A 118 -0.34 15.11 11.40
N SER A 119 -0.51 13.77 11.46
CA SER A 119 -0.94 13.06 12.67
C SER A 119 0.22 12.48 13.46
N GLY A 120 1.44 12.45 12.89
CA GLY A 120 2.55 11.68 13.43
C GLY A 120 2.26 10.17 13.36
N CYS A 121 2.98 9.37 14.16
CA CYS A 121 2.71 7.94 14.33
C CYS A 121 1.40 7.73 15.09
N PHE A 122 0.48 6.94 14.53
CA PHE A 122 -0.82 6.62 15.14
C PHE A 122 -0.98 5.11 15.45
N VAL A 123 0.03 4.31 15.14
CA VAL A 123 0.05 2.87 15.47
C VAL A 123 0.68 2.62 16.84
N HIS A 124 0.54 1.39 17.35
CA HIS A 124 1.22 1.02 18.59
C HIS A 124 2.75 1.20 18.48
N PRO A 125 3.45 1.74 19.49
CA PRO A 125 4.88 2.09 19.40
C PRO A 125 5.83 0.97 18.98
N ALA A 126 5.46 -0.29 19.18
CA ALA A 126 6.25 -1.44 18.75
C ALA A 126 6.19 -1.68 17.22
N ILE A 127 5.11 -1.25 16.55
CA ILE A 127 4.90 -1.53 15.12
C ILE A 127 5.97 -0.85 14.23
N PRO A 128 6.33 0.43 14.39
CA PRO A 128 7.36 1.04 13.55
C PRO A 128 8.72 0.34 13.64
N VAL A 129 9.10 -0.12 14.83
CA VAL A 129 10.34 -0.87 15.05
C VAL A 129 10.27 -2.23 14.36
N LEU A 130 9.17 -2.97 14.54
CA LEU A 130 8.93 -4.24 13.84
C LEU A 130 8.97 -4.07 12.33
N LEU A 131 8.31 -3.05 11.79
CA LEU A 131 8.32 -2.76 10.35
C LEU A 131 9.74 -2.54 9.85
N ARG A 132 10.52 -1.66 10.50
CA ARG A 132 11.88 -1.34 10.11
C ARG A 132 12.83 -2.54 10.21
N GLU A 133 12.78 -3.28 11.32
CA GLU A 133 13.79 -4.29 11.64
C GLU A 133 13.47 -5.69 11.09
N ARG A 134 12.20 -5.99 10.88
CA ARG A 134 11.75 -7.35 10.58
C ARG A 134 10.95 -7.45 9.26
N VAL A 135 9.99 -6.56 9.05
CA VAL A 135 9.03 -6.67 7.95
C VAL A 135 9.61 -6.13 6.65
N VAL A 136 10.07 -4.87 6.64
CA VAL A 136 10.64 -4.22 5.44
C VAL A 136 11.83 -5.00 4.87
N PRO A 137 12.76 -5.54 5.67
CA PRO A 137 13.87 -6.36 5.14
C PRO A 137 13.45 -7.66 4.42
N ARG A 138 12.19 -8.06 4.54
CA ARG A 138 11.64 -9.25 3.86
C ARG A 138 10.74 -8.92 2.68
N ALA A 139 10.42 -7.63 2.49
CA ALA A 139 9.59 -7.16 1.40
C ALA A 139 10.40 -7.03 0.09
N ASP A 140 9.75 -7.30 -1.03
CA ASP A 140 10.27 -7.05 -2.38
C ASP A 140 9.84 -5.66 -2.87
N LEU A 141 8.66 -5.22 -2.43
CA LEU A 141 8.05 -3.91 -2.70
C LEU A 141 7.58 -3.28 -1.39
N ILE A 142 7.87 -2.00 -1.19
CA ILE A 142 7.26 -1.20 -0.12
C ILE A 142 6.62 0.07 -0.67
N THR A 143 5.55 0.54 -0.01
CA THR A 143 4.77 1.72 -0.44
C THR A 143 4.65 2.83 0.61
N PRO A 144 5.75 3.23 1.28
CA PRO A 144 5.68 4.24 2.32
C PRO A 144 5.23 5.61 1.78
N ASN A 145 4.51 6.37 2.59
CA ASN A 145 4.45 7.81 2.36
C ASN A 145 5.78 8.47 2.75
N GLN A 146 5.95 9.77 2.40
CA GLN A 146 7.20 10.50 2.68
C GLN A 146 7.59 10.50 4.17
N PHE A 147 6.62 10.59 5.09
CA PHE A 147 6.85 10.53 6.53
C PHE A 147 7.33 9.15 6.98
N GLU A 148 6.67 8.09 6.51
CA GLU A 148 7.01 6.70 6.80
C GLU A 148 8.39 6.34 6.25
N LEU A 149 8.72 6.80 5.03
CA LEU A 149 10.06 6.62 4.46
C LEU A 149 11.13 7.21 5.38
N GLY A 150 10.95 8.46 5.82
CA GLY A 150 11.87 9.11 6.74
C GLY A 150 12.04 8.36 8.06
N PHE A 151 10.94 7.83 8.60
CA PHE A 151 10.98 7.02 9.81
C PHE A 151 11.74 5.70 9.63
N LEU A 152 11.44 4.96 8.54
CA LEU A 152 12.09 3.68 8.26
C LEU A 152 13.59 3.81 8.07
N THR A 153 14.03 4.87 7.42
CA THR A 153 15.44 5.09 7.05
C THR A 153 16.20 6.01 8.01
N GLU A 154 15.51 6.57 9.02
CA GLU A 154 16.07 7.56 9.94
C GLU A 154 16.66 8.79 9.21
N THR A 155 15.96 9.24 8.16
CA THR A 155 16.35 10.37 7.31
C THR A 155 15.26 11.44 7.25
N GLU A 156 15.55 12.56 6.61
CA GLU A 156 14.59 13.65 6.41
C GLU A 156 14.40 13.92 4.90
N PRO A 157 13.52 13.15 4.21
CA PRO A 157 13.26 13.36 2.79
C PRO A 157 12.48 14.67 2.59
N GLY A 158 13.14 15.72 2.12
CA GLY A 158 12.55 17.06 1.94
C GLY A 158 12.56 17.56 0.49
N ASP A 159 13.58 17.21 -0.29
CA ASP A 159 13.67 17.50 -1.72
C ASP A 159 13.83 16.20 -2.54
N LEU A 160 13.98 16.30 -3.85
CA LEU A 160 14.11 15.11 -4.70
C LEU A 160 15.40 14.33 -4.38
N GLY A 161 16.50 15.01 -4.13
CA GLY A 161 17.79 14.38 -3.87
C GLY A 161 17.79 13.63 -2.55
N SER A 162 17.32 14.27 -1.47
CA SER A 162 17.19 13.63 -0.14
C SER A 162 16.14 12.52 -0.15
N THR A 163 15.04 12.66 -0.90
CA THR A 163 14.05 11.58 -1.05
C THR A 163 14.65 10.38 -1.77
N LEU A 164 15.39 10.58 -2.86
CA LEU A 164 16.08 9.48 -3.55
C LEU A 164 17.13 8.81 -2.65
N ALA A 165 17.89 9.57 -1.88
CA ALA A 165 18.84 9.01 -0.91
C ALA A 165 18.15 8.18 0.18
N SER A 166 17.00 8.65 0.67
CA SER A 166 16.17 7.87 1.61
C SER A 166 15.63 6.58 0.99
N VAL A 167 15.24 6.63 -0.29
CA VAL A 167 14.80 5.43 -1.02
C VAL A 167 15.97 4.44 -1.18
N ASP A 168 17.18 4.92 -1.49
CA ASP A 168 18.36 4.04 -1.58
C ASP A 168 18.63 3.36 -0.23
N ALA A 169 18.58 4.12 0.88
CA ALA A 169 18.69 3.55 2.22
C ALA A 169 17.59 2.50 2.52
N ALA A 170 16.35 2.74 2.09
CA ALA A 170 15.28 1.75 2.24
C ALA A 170 15.53 0.49 1.40
N ARG A 171 16.07 0.63 0.19
CA ARG A 171 16.44 -0.50 -0.68
C ARG A 171 17.60 -1.31 -0.12
N ASP A 172 18.54 -0.68 0.52
CA ASP A 172 19.66 -1.35 1.22
C ASP A 172 19.17 -2.21 2.39
N MET A 173 17.95 -1.97 2.91
CA MET A 173 17.31 -2.81 3.91
C MET A 173 16.76 -4.14 3.33
N GLY A 174 16.42 -4.19 2.03
CA GLY A 174 15.90 -5.40 1.38
C GLY A 174 15.03 -5.17 0.14
N PRO A 175 14.07 -4.24 0.14
CA PRO A 175 13.15 -4.08 -0.98
C PRO A 175 13.86 -3.68 -2.27
N SER A 176 13.58 -4.40 -3.36
CA SER A 176 14.07 -4.03 -4.70
C SER A 176 13.29 -2.86 -5.30
N THR A 177 12.04 -2.69 -4.87
CA THR A 177 11.12 -1.66 -5.37
C THR A 177 10.56 -0.83 -4.23
N VAL A 178 10.55 0.48 -4.41
CA VAL A 178 9.97 1.44 -3.45
C VAL A 178 9.07 2.41 -4.19
N LEU A 179 7.80 2.49 -3.78
CA LEU A 179 6.87 3.56 -4.18
C LEU A 179 6.71 4.54 -3.01
N VAL A 180 7.26 5.73 -3.14
CA VAL A 180 7.01 6.79 -2.15
C VAL A 180 5.78 7.57 -2.54
N THR A 181 4.80 7.63 -1.64
CA THR A 181 3.56 8.38 -1.83
C THR A 181 3.56 9.69 -1.05
N SER A 182 2.64 10.58 -1.40
CA SER A 182 2.42 11.85 -0.68
C SER A 182 3.71 12.70 -0.55
N VAL A 183 4.53 12.72 -1.59
CA VAL A 183 5.77 13.52 -1.60
C VAL A 183 5.41 14.99 -1.81
N LEU A 184 5.76 15.80 -0.82
CA LEU A 184 5.60 17.24 -0.83
C LEU A 184 6.98 17.90 -0.77
N ARG A 185 7.30 18.70 -1.77
CA ARG A 185 8.61 19.38 -1.86
C ARG A 185 8.47 20.90 -1.78
N PRO A 186 9.34 21.61 -1.02
CA PRO A 186 9.25 23.04 -0.86
C PRO A 186 9.57 23.83 -2.13
N ASP A 187 10.31 23.22 -3.09
CA ASP A 187 10.66 23.81 -4.39
C ASP A 187 9.52 23.65 -5.45
N ARG A 188 8.36 23.11 -5.05
CA ARG A 188 7.23 22.88 -5.93
C ARG A 188 5.99 23.67 -5.48
N PRO A 189 5.04 23.93 -6.40
CA PRO A 189 3.77 24.56 -6.05
C PRO A 189 3.04 23.77 -4.96
N LYS A 190 2.47 24.48 -3.99
CA LYS A 190 1.76 23.86 -2.83
C LYS A 190 0.46 23.12 -3.21
N ASP A 191 -0.05 23.37 -4.41
CA ASP A 191 -1.22 22.71 -4.99
C ASP A 191 -0.85 21.44 -5.77
N THR A 192 0.36 20.94 -5.61
CA THR A 192 0.83 19.71 -6.24
C THR A 192 1.33 18.70 -5.21
N ILE A 193 1.17 17.42 -5.53
CA ILE A 193 1.67 16.28 -4.76
C ILE A 193 2.32 15.29 -5.72
N GLU A 194 3.35 14.59 -5.28
CA GLU A 194 4.11 13.69 -6.12
C GLU A 194 4.09 12.26 -5.58
N MET A 195 4.27 11.29 -6.49
CA MET A 195 4.66 9.91 -6.19
C MET A 195 5.98 9.61 -6.90
N LEU A 196 6.86 8.87 -6.23
CA LEU A 196 8.17 8.48 -6.73
C LEU A 196 8.28 6.96 -6.68
N ALA A 197 8.43 6.30 -7.84
CA ALA A 197 8.72 4.88 -7.91
C ALA A 197 10.19 4.66 -8.26
N VAL A 198 10.86 3.80 -7.50
CA VAL A 198 12.26 3.38 -7.75
C VAL A 198 12.29 1.87 -7.86
N HIS A 199 12.87 1.39 -8.96
CA HIS A 199 13.03 -0.02 -9.28
C HIS A 199 14.48 -0.26 -9.79
N HIS A 200 14.83 -1.51 -10.15
CA HIS A 200 16.19 -1.85 -10.56
C HIS A 200 16.67 -1.08 -11.80
N ASP A 201 15.77 -0.65 -12.68
CA ASP A 201 16.04 -0.01 -13.97
C ASP A 201 15.93 1.52 -13.94
N GLY A 202 15.58 2.13 -12.80
CA GLY A 202 15.57 3.58 -12.66
C GLY A 202 14.66 4.12 -11.57
N ALA A 203 14.45 5.43 -11.63
CA ALA A 203 13.53 6.16 -10.77
C ALA A 203 12.61 7.05 -11.62
N TRP A 204 11.32 7.00 -11.32
CA TRP A 204 10.27 7.73 -12.02
C TRP A 204 9.42 8.52 -11.05
N LEU A 205 9.03 9.70 -11.47
CA LEU A 205 8.23 10.63 -10.70
C LEU A 205 6.97 11.00 -11.49
N VAL A 206 5.85 11.05 -10.81
CA VAL A 206 4.59 11.59 -11.33
C VAL A 206 4.09 12.69 -10.40
N ARG A 207 3.56 13.75 -10.98
CA ARG A 207 2.97 14.89 -10.25
C ARG A 207 1.50 15.02 -10.57
N THR A 208 0.70 15.17 -9.53
CA THR A 208 -0.75 15.39 -9.64
C THR A 208 -1.16 16.66 -8.89
N PRO A 209 -2.32 17.25 -9.17
CA PRO A 209 -2.90 18.25 -8.31
C PRO A 209 -3.11 17.72 -6.89
N HIS A 210 -2.79 18.54 -5.90
CA HIS A 210 -3.05 18.24 -4.49
C HIS A 210 -4.48 18.67 -4.13
N LEU A 211 -5.35 17.72 -3.92
CA LEU A 211 -6.75 17.98 -3.59
C LEU A 211 -6.91 18.28 -2.09
N PRO A 212 -7.71 19.28 -1.70
CA PRO A 212 -7.91 19.67 -0.31
C PRO A 212 -8.89 18.71 0.39
N LEU A 213 -8.52 17.43 0.52
CA LEU A 213 -9.29 16.43 1.24
C LEU A 213 -8.37 15.51 2.06
N THR A 214 -8.94 14.95 3.12
CA THR A 214 -8.34 13.82 3.84
C THR A 214 -9.21 12.60 3.59
N ALA A 215 -8.68 11.62 2.87
CA ALA A 215 -9.38 10.39 2.55
C ALA A 215 -8.65 9.19 3.15
N ASN A 216 -9.28 8.54 4.13
CA ASN A 216 -8.77 7.28 4.66
C ASN A 216 -8.83 6.20 3.56
N GLY A 217 -7.85 5.30 3.52
CA GLY A 217 -7.82 4.21 2.56
C GLY A 217 -7.18 4.54 1.21
N SER A 218 -6.81 5.79 0.94
CA SER A 218 -6.12 6.15 -0.30
C SER A 218 -4.74 5.48 -0.43
N GLY A 219 -4.01 5.32 0.67
CA GLY A 219 -2.77 4.55 0.73
C GLY A 219 -3.00 3.08 0.37
N ASP A 220 -4.00 2.44 1.02
CA ASP A 220 -4.37 1.04 0.77
C ASP A 220 -4.70 0.80 -0.72
N VAL A 221 -5.50 1.70 -1.34
CA VAL A 221 -5.79 1.63 -2.79
C VAL A 221 -4.55 1.82 -3.62
N THR A 222 -3.68 2.78 -3.26
CA THR A 222 -2.43 3.04 -3.99
C THR A 222 -1.50 1.84 -3.96
N ALA A 223 -1.28 1.25 -2.79
CA ALA A 223 -0.47 0.05 -2.61
C ALA A 223 -1.01 -1.14 -3.44
N ALA A 224 -2.33 -1.36 -3.38
CA ALA A 224 -3.00 -2.42 -4.13
C ALA A 224 -2.85 -2.24 -5.65
N LEU A 225 -3.20 -1.05 -6.18
CA LEU A 225 -3.13 -0.77 -7.61
C LEU A 225 -1.70 -0.81 -8.15
N PHE A 226 -0.74 -0.24 -7.42
CA PHE A 226 0.65 -0.27 -7.85
C PHE A 226 1.20 -1.69 -7.90
N THR A 227 0.91 -2.51 -6.88
CA THR A 227 1.29 -3.92 -6.84
C THR A 227 0.71 -4.67 -8.04
N ALA A 228 -0.59 -4.53 -8.31
CA ALA A 228 -1.24 -5.20 -9.44
C ALA A 228 -0.66 -4.78 -10.80
N HIS A 229 -0.49 -3.47 -11.02
CA HIS A 229 0.08 -2.98 -12.27
C HIS A 229 1.54 -3.36 -12.46
N LEU A 230 2.33 -3.41 -11.38
CA LEU A 230 3.71 -3.86 -11.44
C LEU A 230 3.80 -5.36 -11.79
N LEU A 231 2.96 -6.20 -11.19
CA LEU A 231 2.87 -7.63 -11.53
C LEU A 231 2.44 -7.86 -12.98
N GLU A 232 1.47 -7.07 -13.47
CA GLU A 232 0.98 -7.17 -14.85
C GLU A 232 2.02 -6.77 -15.89
N THR A 233 2.75 -5.68 -15.63
CA THR A 233 3.58 -5.03 -16.66
C THR A 233 5.07 -5.28 -16.51
N GLY A 234 5.55 -5.55 -15.31
CA GLY A 234 6.98 -5.57 -14.97
C GLY A 234 7.66 -4.19 -15.09
N ASP A 235 6.88 -3.12 -15.33
CA ASP A 235 7.38 -1.76 -15.62
C ASP A 235 6.88 -0.78 -14.54
N ALA A 236 7.80 -0.29 -13.72
CA ALA A 236 7.48 0.61 -12.62
C ALA A 236 6.98 1.99 -13.11
N ALA A 237 7.40 2.47 -14.29
CA ALA A 237 6.92 3.72 -14.86
C ALA A 237 5.46 3.60 -15.29
N VAL A 238 5.11 2.51 -15.96
CA VAL A 238 3.72 2.22 -16.37
C VAL A 238 2.84 2.02 -15.15
N ALA A 239 3.29 1.21 -14.18
CA ALA A 239 2.57 0.99 -12.92
C ALA A 239 2.31 2.31 -12.17
N LEU A 240 3.33 3.18 -12.06
CA LEU A 240 3.22 4.49 -11.44
C LEU A 240 2.18 5.39 -12.14
N GLY A 241 2.24 5.48 -13.46
CA GLY A 241 1.34 6.34 -14.24
C GLY A 241 -0.12 5.90 -14.15
N ARG A 242 -0.38 4.58 -14.25
CA ARG A 242 -1.73 4.00 -14.09
C ARG A 242 -2.25 4.23 -12.68
N THR A 243 -1.45 3.90 -11.66
CA THR A 243 -1.83 4.09 -10.25
C THR A 243 -2.14 5.54 -9.94
N ALA A 244 -1.27 6.47 -10.31
CA ALA A 244 -1.47 7.90 -10.05
C ALA A 244 -2.74 8.43 -10.73
N SER A 245 -3.04 7.98 -11.94
CA SER A 245 -4.25 8.39 -12.69
C SER A 245 -5.52 7.86 -12.02
N SER A 246 -5.59 6.57 -11.66
CA SER A 246 -6.74 5.98 -10.99
C SER A 246 -6.97 6.58 -9.60
N VAL A 247 -5.91 6.73 -8.82
CA VAL A 247 -6.00 7.29 -7.45
C VAL A 247 -6.43 8.76 -7.51
N PHE A 248 -5.88 9.55 -8.45
CA PHE A 248 -6.30 10.94 -8.61
C PHE A 248 -7.79 11.05 -8.97
N ASP A 249 -8.28 10.28 -9.93
CA ASP A 249 -9.69 10.32 -10.33
C ASP A 249 -10.61 9.87 -9.19
N LEU A 250 -10.21 8.85 -8.43
CA LEU A 250 -10.93 8.41 -7.22
C LEU A 250 -11.01 9.53 -6.17
N LEU A 251 -9.88 10.18 -5.87
CA LEU A 251 -9.82 11.25 -4.89
C LEU A 251 -10.59 12.49 -5.37
N ARG A 252 -10.49 12.85 -6.64
CA ARG A 252 -11.26 13.95 -7.25
C ARG A 252 -12.76 13.69 -7.12
N ARG A 253 -13.24 12.50 -7.49
CA ARG A 253 -14.65 12.13 -7.34
C ARG A 253 -15.11 12.12 -5.88
N THR A 254 -14.24 11.67 -4.97
CA THR A 254 -14.51 11.71 -3.53
C THR A 254 -14.66 13.15 -3.05
N HIS A 255 -13.75 14.03 -3.45
CA HIS A 255 -13.80 15.46 -3.14
C HIS A 255 -15.08 16.13 -3.68
N GLU A 256 -15.39 15.93 -4.95
CA GLU A 256 -16.59 16.46 -5.62
C GLU A 256 -17.90 15.98 -4.98
N SER A 257 -17.90 14.76 -4.42
CA SER A 257 -19.08 14.20 -3.72
C SER A 257 -19.37 14.83 -2.37
N GLY A 258 -18.38 15.52 -1.77
CA GLY A 258 -18.44 16.04 -0.41
C GLY A 258 -18.49 14.96 0.70
N ARG A 259 -18.28 13.69 0.33
CA ARG A 259 -18.27 12.56 1.27
C ARG A 259 -16.88 12.34 1.85
N ARG A 260 -16.85 11.80 3.06
CA ARG A 260 -15.61 11.44 3.76
C ARG A 260 -15.00 10.14 3.23
N GLU A 261 -15.84 9.18 2.82
CA GLU A 261 -15.42 7.87 2.38
C GLU A 261 -15.13 7.84 0.87
N LEU A 262 -14.09 7.10 0.49
CA LEU A 262 -13.71 6.90 -0.91
C LEU A 262 -14.89 6.43 -1.77
N GLN A 263 -15.05 7.03 -2.94
CA GLN A 263 -16.11 6.70 -3.88
C GLN A 263 -15.66 5.58 -4.84
N LEU A 264 -15.22 4.42 -4.30
CA LEU A 264 -14.65 3.31 -5.05
C LEU A 264 -15.58 2.76 -6.13
N VAL A 265 -16.84 2.47 -5.76
CA VAL A 265 -17.82 1.90 -6.68
C VAL A 265 -18.14 2.87 -7.81
N GLN A 266 -18.23 4.16 -7.49
CA GLN A 266 -18.50 5.21 -8.47
C GLN A 266 -17.30 5.48 -9.40
N SER A 267 -16.07 5.10 -8.97
CA SER A 267 -14.82 5.27 -9.74
C SER A 267 -14.34 3.97 -10.39
N GLN A 268 -15.18 2.94 -10.47
CA GLN A 268 -14.79 1.63 -10.95
C GLN A 268 -14.26 1.62 -12.38
N GLU A 269 -14.76 2.52 -13.25
CA GLU A 269 -14.30 2.61 -14.64
C GLU A 269 -12.91 3.26 -14.74
N GLU A 270 -12.65 4.29 -13.93
CA GLU A 270 -11.35 4.95 -13.86
C GLU A 270 -10.30 4.06 -13.19
N ILE A 271 -10.72 3.10 -12.36
CA ILE A 271 -9.85 2.07 -11.79
C ILE A 271 -9.52 1.02 -12.85
N ALA A 272 -10.53 0.48 -13.54
CA ALA A 272 -10.34 -0.57 -14.54
C ALA A 272 -9.63 -0.08 -15.81
N ASN A 273 -9.87 1.18 -16.20
CA ASN A 273 -9.39 1.78 -17.44
C ASN A 273 -8.76 3.15 -17.14
N PRO A 274 -7.59 3.21 -16.47
CA PRO A 274 -6.98 4.48 -16.08
C PRO A 274 -6.61 5.34 -17.28
N ARG A 275 -7.03 6.58 -17.26
CA ARG A 275 -6.62 7.57 -18.26
C ARG A 275 -5.23 8.06 -17.88
N MET A 276 -4.22 7.77 -18.70
CA MET A 276 -2.85 8.25 -18.51
C MET A 276 -2.77 9.78 -18.68
N GLN A 277 -3.20 10.52 -17.66
CA GLN A 277 -3.38 11.98 -17.73
C GLN A 277 -2.20 12.76 -17.14
N PHE A 278 -1.24 12.08 -16.51
CA PHE A 278 -0.08 12.71 -15.92
C PHE A 278 1.20 12.19 -16.54
N ALA A 279 2.15 13.10 -16.83
CA ALA A 279 3.46 12.71 -17.32
C ALA A 279 4.25 11.97 -16.22
N VAL A 280 4.84 10.85 -16.59
CA VAL A 280 5.80 10.11 -15.77
C VAL A 280 7.19 10.51 -16.23
N GLU A 281 7.96 11.16 -15.37
CA GLU A 281 9.30 11.67 -15.66
C GLU A 281 10.34 10.70 -15.10
N ARG A 282 11.30 10.29 -15.92
CA ARG A 282 12.47 9.57 -15.41
C ARG A 282 13.41 10.57 -14.74
N VAL A 283 13.72 10.35 -13.47
CA VAL A 283 14.55 11.25 -12.65
C VAL A 283 15.92 10.66 -12.29
N ARG A 284 16.09 9.35 -12.58
CA ARG A 284 17.37 8.65 -12.46
C ARG A 284 17.43 7.40 -13.33
#